data_eaf662e833c5066f948482ec3f0921e5
#
_entry.id   eaf662e833c5066f948482ec3f0921e5
#
_cell.length_a   1.000
_cell.length_b   1.000
_cell.length_c   1.000
_cell.angle_alpha   90.00
_cell.angle_beta   90.00
_cell.angle_gamma   90.00
#
_symmetry.space_group_name_H-M   'P 1'
#
loop_
_entity.id
_entity.type
_entity.pdbx_description
1 polymer ?
#
loop_
_entity_poly.entity_id
_entity_poly.type
_entity_poly.pdbx_seq_one_letter_code
_entity_poly.pdbx_strand_id
1 'polypeptide(L)'
;KEKNDLAMTGSDNPMVLSSFDAARDLERFYPGHRCVVEVVHFVSYIEPEVCAITPELEQSVRDKFDLKRNYIYIPNQFWQHKNHIVMVEAIECLLKEGRLCDYDFVFTGNLKDYRNPEYIDKLRKIMESDTVCANIKLLGFVERTEQLAIMKNAQFIVQPSLCEGWGTVLEDAKVLDKVVLLSNIPVHQEQQNKKCVLFDPHD
;
A
#
# COMPACT_ATOMS: atom_id res chain seq x y z
N LYS A 1 -21.01 -6.65 -17.28
CA LYS A 1 -20.00 -7.63 -17.65
C LYS A 1 -19.91 -7.73 -19.17
N GLU A 2 -20.97 -8.11 -19.88
CA GLU A 2 -21.00 -8.25 -21.35
C GLU A 2 -20.54 -7.01 -22.15
N LYS A 3 -20.89 -5.78 -21.72
CA LYS A 3 -20.45 -4.55 -22.40
C LYS A 3 -18.93 -4.31 -22.30
N ASN A 4 -18.32 -4.70 -21.17
CA ASN A 4 -16.88 -4.61 -20.99
C ASN A 4 -16.16 -5.69 -21.81
N ASP A 5 -16.71 -6.89 -21.86
CA ASP A 5 -16.15 -8.01 -22.63
C ASP A 5 -16.12 -7.67 -24.13
N LEU A 6 -17.17 -7.04 -24.69
CA LEU A 6 -17.21 -6.56 -26.08
C LEU A 6 -16.20 -5.43 -26.35
N ALA A 7 -16.00 -4.51 -25.41
CA ALA A 7 -15.02 -3.44 -25.55
C ALA A 7 -13.57 -3.97 -25.54
N MET A 8 -13.28 -5.01 -24.74
CA MET A 8 -11.95 -5.60 -24.61
C MET A 8 -11.61 -6.56 -25.75
N THR A 9 -12.58 -7.33 -26.25
CA THR A 9 -12.32 -8.38 -27.26
C THR A 9 -12.56 -7.93 -28.70
N GLY A 10 -13.35 -6.88 -28.92
CA GLY A 10 -13.79 -6.42 -30.25
C GLY A 10 -13.05 -5.21 -30.82
N SER A 11 -12.12 -4.62 -30.07
CA SER A 11 -11.43 -3.40 -30.45
C SER A 11 -9.99 -3.69 -30.88
N ASP A 12 -9.57 -3.14 -32.01
CA ASP A 12 -8.15 -3.11 -32.43
C ASP A 12 -7.41 -1.89 -31.83
N ASN A 13 -8.03 -1.17 -30.89
CA ASN A 13 -7.41 -0.01 -30.26
C ASN A 13 -6.22 -0.42 -29.38
N PRO A 14 -5.16 0.39 -29.35
CA PRO A 14 -4.04 0.16 -28.45
C PRO A 14 -4.50 0.28 -27.01
N MET A 15 -3.96 -0.60 -26.16
CA MET A 15 -4.19 -0.63 -24.72
C MET A 15 -2.86 -0.45 -23.99
N VAL A 16 -2.80 0.54 -23.11
CA VAL A 16 -1.63 0.76 -22.24
C VAL A 16 -1.93 0.16 -20.89
N LEU A 17 -1.06 -0.73 -20.42
CA LEU A 17 -1.11 -1.38 -19.12
C LEU A 17 0.08 -0.95 -18.27
N SER A 18 -0.10 -0.97 -16.94
CA SER A 18 0.90 -0.49 -16.00
C SER A 18 1.96 -1.52 -15.63
N SER A 19 1.75 -2.81 -15.98
CA SER A 19 2.66 -3.90 -15.63
C SER A 19 2.57 -5.06 -16.64
N PHE A 20 3.61 -5.85 -16.74
CA PHE A 20 3.57 -7.12 -17.46
C PHE A 20 2.65 -8.14 -16.79
N ASP A 21 2.45 -8.02 -15.45
CA ASP A 21 1.47 -8.82 -14.74
C ASP A 21 0.05 -8.53 -15.22
N ALA A 22 -0.33 -7.26 -15.35
CA ALA A 22 -1.62 -6.85 -15.91
C ALA A 22 -1.78 -7.33 -17.37
N ALA A 23 -0.71 -7.35 -18.15
CA ALA A 23 -0.74 -7.87 -19.52
C ALA A 23 -0.99 -9.39 -19.54
N ARG A 24 -0.35 -10.15 -18.65
CA ARG A 24 -0.62 -11.59 -18.49
C ARG A 24 -2.06 -11.88 -18.08
N ASP A 25 -2.60 -11.06 -17.18
CA ASP A 25 -4.00 -11.17 -16.76
C ASP A 25 -4.97 -10.86 -17.90
N LEU A 26 -4.67 -9.88 -18.75
CA LEU A 26 -5.48 -9.62 -19.95
C LEU A 26 -5.52 -10.85 -20.85
N GLU A 27 -4.38 -11.45 -21.17
CA GLU A 27 -4.32 -12.68 -21.98
C GLU A 27 -5.08 -13.85 -21.34
N ARG A 28 -4.97 -13.99 -20.01
CA ARG A 28 -5.62 -15.06 -19.25
C ARG A 28 -7.13 -14.93 -19.22
N PHE A 29 -7.66 -13.72 -19.00
CA PHE A 29 -9.08 -13.49 -18.80
C PHE A 29 -9.84 -13.13 -20.09
N TYR A 30 -9.12 -12.67 -21.11
CA TYR A 30 -9.65 -12.28 -22.40
C TYR A 30 -8.84 -12.88 -23.55
N PRO A 31 -8.71 -14.23 -23.59
CA PRO A 31 -7.95 -14.89 -24.63
C PRO A 31 -8.54 -14.58 -26.01
N GLY A 32 -7.69 -14.16 -26.94
CA GLY A 32 -8.12 -13.77 -28.29
C GLY A 32 -8.59 -12.31 -28.41
N HIS A 33 -8.30 -11.45 -27.43
CA HIS A 33 -8.42 -10.00 -27.63
C HIS A 33 -7.55 -9.57 -28.83
N ARG A 34 -7.96 -8.49 -29.51
CA ARG A 34 -7.22 -7.97 -30.67
C ARG A 34 -6.49 -6.67 -30.37
N CYS A 35 -6.51 -6.23 -29.10
CA CYS A 35 -5.82 -5.02 -28.68
C CYS A 35 -4.31 -5.17 -28.86
N VAL A 36 -3.67 -4.13 -29.39
CA VAL A 36 -2.21 -3.97 -29.32
C VAL A 36 -1.88 -3.52 -27.93
N VAL A 37 -1.17 -4.36 -27.15
CA VAL A 37 -0.85 -4.10 -25.75
C VAL A 37 0.54 -3.53 -25.63
N GLU A 38 0.66 -2.37 -24.97
CA GLU A 38 1.91 -1.74 -24.58
C GLU A 38 1.96 -1.66 -23.05
N VAL A 39 3.11 -2.02 -22.47
CA VAL A 39 3.33 -1.88 -21.04
C VAL A 39 4.16 -0.63 -20.77
N VAL A 40 3.60 0.27 -19.98
CA VAL A 40 4.27 1.52 -19.60
C VAL A 40 4.26 1.63 -18.07
N HIS A 41 5.41 1.41 -17.46
CA HIS A 41 5.59 1.63 -16.03
C HIS A 41 5.58 3.13 -15.75
N PHE A 42 4.71 3.57 -14.86
CA PHE A 42 4.75 4.94 -14.39
C PHE A 42 5.61 5.07 -13.13
N VAL A 43 6.16 6.26 -12.94
CA VAL A 43 6.96 6.63 -11.77
C VAL A 43 6.28 7.79 -11.04
N SER A 44 6.55 7.93 -9.76
CA SER A 44 6.10 9.11 -9.01
C SER A 44 6.99 10.30 -9.34
N TYR A 45 6.35 11.41 -9.68
CA TYR A 45 6.99 12.72 -9.79
C TYR A 45 6.52 13.57 -8.60
N ILE A 46 7.25 13.48 -7.49
CA ILE A 46 6.91 14.11 -6.21
C ILE A 46 8.03 15.00 -5.67
N GLU A 47 9.04 15.29 -6.47
CA GLU A 47 10.15 16.13 -6.05
C GLU A 47 9.72 17.51 -5.54
N PRO A 48 8.73 18.19 -6.15
CA PRO A 48 8.25 19.48 -5.63
C PRO A 48 7.63 19.36 -4.24
N GLU A 49 6.82 18.30 -4.02
CA GLU A 49 6.18 18.03 -2.72
C GLU A 49 7.22 17.64 -1.67
N VAL A 50 8.23 16.84 -2.05
CA VAL A 50 9.32 16.44 -1.15
C VAL A 50 10.18 17.65 -0.75
N CYS A 51 10.48 18.55 -1.69
CA CYS A 51 11.18 19.79 -1.40
C CYS A 51 10.39 20.73 -0.46
N ALA A 52 9.05 20.64 -0.47
CA ALA A 52 8.19 21.39 0.42
C ALA A 52 8.12 20.82 1.86
N ILE A 53 8.69 19.62 2.10
CA ILE A 53 8.72 19.00 3.45
C ILE A 53 9.86 19.64 4.24
N THR A 54 9.55 20.72 4.93
CA THR A 54 10.49 21.38 5.86
C THR A 54 10.50 20.70 7.23
N PRO A 55 11.53 20.92 8.06
CA PRO A 55 11.56 20.42 9.44
C PRO A 55 10.33 20.88 10.27
N GLU A 56 9.84 22.11 10.03
CA GLU A 56 8.66 22.66 10.70
C GLU A 56 7.39 21.90 10.31
N LEU A 57 7.25 21.52 9.02
CA LEU A 57 6.15 20.69 8.57
C LEU A 57 6.23 19.28 9.17
N GLU A 58 7.41 18.68 9.19
CA GLU A 58 7.63 17.35 9.81
C GLU A 58 7.22 17.37 11.28
N GLN A 59 7.61 18.41 12.01
CA GLN A 59 7.23 18.57 13.43
C GLN A 59 5.73 18.79 13.58
N SER A 60 5.13 19.65 12.77
CA SER A 60 3.68 19.91 12.77
C SER A 60 2.89 18.62 12.51
N VAL A 61 3.33 17.79 11.57
CA VAL A 61 2.70 16.49 11.26
C VAL A 61 2.85 15.53 12.44
N ARG A 62 4.02 15.45 13.07
CA ARG A 62 4.24 14.65 14.27
C ARG A 62 3.32 15.06 15.41
N ASP A 63 3.18 16.37 15.65
CA ASP A 63 2.33 16.92 16.72
C ASP A 63 0.84 16.69 16.42
N LYS A 64 0.42 16.96 15.18
CA LYS A 64 -0.96 16.77 14.73
C LYS A 64 -1.46 15.34 14.92
N PHE A 65 -0.62 14.35 14.64
CA PHE A 65 -0.97 12.93 14.67
C PHE A 65 -0.41 12.18 15.88
N ASP A 66 0.18 12.90 16.85
CA ASP A 66 0.79 12.34 18.08
C ASP A 66 1.81 11.23 17.77
N LEU A 67 2.68 11.44 16.78
CA LEU A 67 3.72 10.49 16.35
C LEU A 67 5.01 10.68 17.17
N LYS A 68 4.97 10.32 18.46
CA LYS A 68 6.08 10.51 19.40
C LYS A 68 7.12 9.41 19.35
N ARG A 69 6.70 8.19 18.97
CA ARG A 69 7.58 7.02 18.89
C ARG A 69 8.16 6.87 17.48
N ASN A 70 9.12 5.97 17.35
CA ASN A 70 9.46 5.41 16.05
C ASN A 70 8.27 4.64 15.50
N TYR A 71 8.08 4.64 14.18
CA TYR A 71 6.93 3.97 13.61
C TYR A 71 7.21 3.29 12.28
N ILE A 72 6.40 2.28 12.02
CA ILE A 72 6.30 1.55 10.76
C ILE A 72 5.03 2.07 10.06
N TYR A 73 5.10 2.30 8.74
CA TYR A 73 4.04 2.96 8.01
C TYR A 73 3.35 2.05 6.99
N ILE A 74 2.02 2.00 7.04
CA ILE A 74 1.15 1.19 6.18
C ILE A 74 0.15 2.10 5.45
N PRO A 75 0.54 2.76 4.32
CA PRO A 75 -0.26 3.75 3.62
C PRO A 75 -1.17 3.13 2.55
N ASN A 76 -2.27 2.51 2.95
CA ASN A 76 -3.21 1.89 2.03
C ASN A 76 -4.65 2.19 2.37
N GLN A 77 -5.52 2.28 1.32
CA GLN A 77 -6.96 2.19 1.53
C GLN A 77 -7.30 0.84 2.15
N PHE A 78 -8.30 0.80 3.04
CA PHE A 78 -8.65 -0.42 3.78
C PHE A 78 -9.51 -1.38 2.95
N TRP A 79 -9.10 -1.65 1.72
CA TRP A 79 -9.73 -2.65 0.86
C TRP A 79 -9.20 -4.05 1.18
N GLN A 80 -10.05 -5.07 1.04
CA GLN A 80 -9.70 -6.44 1.40
C GLN A 80 -8.39 -6.93 0.75
N HIS A 81 -8.18 -6.62 -0.54
CA HIS A 81 -6.96 -7.02 -1.24
C HIS A 81 -5.68 -6.31 -0.78
N LYS A 82 -5.79 -5.26 0.04
CA LYS A 82 -4.65 -4.60 0.70
C LYS A 82 -4.16 -5.34 1.94
N ASN A 83 -4.87 -6.40 2.34
CA ASN A 83 -4.43 -7.42 3.29
C ASN A 83 -4.02 -6.91 4.68
N HIS A 84 -4.74 -5.92 5.21
CA HIS A 84 -4.42 -5.33 6.52
C HIS A 84 -4.57 -6.33 7.67
N ILE A 85 -5.42 -7.37 7.53
CA ILE A 85 -5.62 -8.38 8.57
C ILE A 85 -4.31 -9.10 8.86
N VAL A 86 -3.62 -9.64 7.84
CA VAL A 86 -2.31 -10.29 8.01
C VAL A 86 -1.32 -9.36 8.70
N MET A 87 -1.31 -8.07 8.30
CA MET A 87 -0.43 -7.08 8.94
C MET A 87 -0.72 -6.92 10.43
N VAL A 88 -2.01 -6.82 10.83
CA VAL A 88 -2.39 -6.65 12.25
C VAL A 88 -2.14 -7.94 13.04
N GLU A 89 -2.37 -9.11 12.47
CA GLU A 89 -2.05 -10.41 13.07
C GLU A 89 -0.54 -10.56 13.31
N ALA A 90 0.30 -10.15 12.35
CA ALA A 90 1.75 -10.12 12.52
C ALA A 90 2.21 -9.14 13.62
N ILE A 91 1.59 -7.95 13.70
CA ILE A 91 1.83 -6.98 14.79
C ILE A 91 1.48 -7.62 16.13
N GLU A 92 0.33 -8.26 16.23
CA GLU A 92 -0.12 -8.92 17.46
C GLU A 92 0.87 -10.00 17.92
N CYS A 93 1.37 -10.81 16.97
CA CYS A 93 2.38 -11.83 17.25
C CYS A 93 3.67 -11.20 17.80
N LEU A 94 4.20 -10.18 17.14
CA LEU A 94 5.41 -9.49 17.55
C LEU A 94 5.29 -8.86 18.94
N LEU A 95 4.17 -8.22 19.24
CA LEU A 95 3.92 -7.60 20.54
C LEU A 95 3.78 -8.64 21.66
N LYS A 96 3.12 -9.79 21.41
CA LYS A 96 3.06 -10.91 22.36
C LYS A 96 4.45 -11.52 22.67
N GLU A 97 5.37 -11.46 21.72
CA GLU A 97 6.77 -11.86 21.91
C GLU A 97 7.62 -10.78 22.59
N GLY A 98 7.05 -9.63 22.97
CA GLY A 98 7.78 -8.51 23.55
C GLY A 98 8.65 -7.76 22.54
N ARG A 99 8.40 -7.91 21.25
CA ARG A 99 9.14 -7.26 20.15
C ARG A 99 8.38 -6.02 19.67
N LEU A 100 9.12 -4.99 19.26
CA LEU A 100 8.59 -3.73 18.73
C LEU A 100 7.56 -3.01 19.64
N CYS A 101 7.59 -3.26 20.95
CA CYS A 101 6.67 -2.64 21.93
C CYS A 101 6.82 -1.12 22.03
N ASP A 102 7.96 -0.57 21.64
CA ASP A 102 8.31 0.85 21.61
C ASP A 102 8.03 1.52 20.26
N TYR A 103 7.46 0.75 19.29
CA TYR A 103 7.07 1.26 17.98
C TYR A 103 5.57 1.51 17.89
N ASP A 104 5.19 2.52 17.10
CA ASP A 104 3.84 2.68 16.59
C ASP A 104 3.72 2.08 15.19
N PHE A 105 2.52 1.55 14.88
CA PHE A 105 2.16 1.10 13.53
C PHE A 105 1.13 2.07 12.98
N VAL A 106 1.56 2.88 12.02
CA VAL A 106 0.78 4.00 11.50
C VAL A 106 0.08 3.59 10.21
N PHE A 107 -1.24 3.69 10.22
CA PHE A 107 -2.08 3.39 9.06
C PHE A 107 -2.76 4.66 8.56
N THR A 108 -2.72 4.88 7.25
CA THR A 108 -3.49 5.92 6.58
C THR A 108 -4.36 5.33 5.48
N GLY A 109 -5.48 5.98 5.22
CA GLY A 109 -6.46 5.57 4.23
C GLY A 109 -7.88 5.64 4.79
N ASN A 110 -8.87 5.52 3.93
CA ASN A 110 -10.25 5.55 4.34
C ASN A 110 -10.67 4.16 4.86
N LEU A 111 -11.06 4.07 6.12
CA LEU A 111 -11.56 2.84 6.77
C LEU A 111 -13.02 2.55 6.34
N LYS A 112 -13.24 2.50 5.02
CA LYS A 112 -14.53 2.17 4.42
C LYS A 112 -14.31 1.34 3.16
N ASP A 113 -14.89 0.16 3.12
CA ASP A 113 -15.05 -0.61 1.89
C ASP A 113 -16.53 -1.00 1.76
N TYR A 114 -17.27 -0.26 0.91
CA TYR A 114 -18.69 -0.52 0.66
C TYR A 114 -18.93 -1.88 -0.03
N ARG A 115 -17.89 -2.48 -0.62
CA ARG A 115 -17.95 -3.79 -1.28
C ARG A 115 -17.84 -4.94 -0.29
N ASN A 116 -17.19 -4.71 0.85
CA ASN A 116 -16.98 -5.73 1.88
C ASN A 116 -16.98 -5.11 3.30
N PRO A 117 -18.15 -4.71 3.80
CA PRO A 117 -18.27 -4.13 5.15
C PRO A 117 -17.86 -5.12 6.26
N GLU A 118 -18.13 -6.41 6.09
CA GLU A 118 -17.77 -7.46 7.08
C GLU A 118 -16.24 -7.55 7.28
N TYR A 119 -15.46 -7.34 6.23
CA TYR A 119 -14.00 -7.25 6.32
C TYR A 119 -13.55 -6.09 7.22
N ILE A 120 -14.17 -4.93 7.05
CA ILE A 120 -13.88 -3.74 7.85
C ILE A 120 -14.23 -3.96 9.32
N ASP A 121 -15.38 -4.57 9.61
CA ASP A 121 -15.79 -4.86 10.97
C ASP A 121 -14.87 -5.88 11.65
N LYS A 122 -14.44 -6.92 10.93
CA LYS A 122 -13.44 -7.87 11.41
C LYS A 122 -12.11 -7.18 11.72
N LEU A 123 -11.59 -6.39 10.77
CA LEU A 123 -10.33 -5.67 10.92
C LEU A 123 -10.36 -4.71 12.12
N ARG A 124 -11.44 -3.95 12.28
CA ARG A 124 -11.63 -3.04 13.41
C ARG A 124 -11.55 -3.77 14.75
N LYS A 125 -12.25 -4.89 14.89
CA LYS A 125 -12.21 -5.71 16.12
C LYS A 125 -10.80 -6.18 16.48
N ILE A 126 -10.01 -6.57 15.47
CA ILE A 126 -8.63 -7.01 15.71
C ILE A 126 -7.75 -5.81 16.14
N MET A 127 -7.89 -4.67 15.49
CA MET A 127 -7.13 -3.44 15.80
C MET A 127 -7.48 -2.85 17.16
N GLU A 128 -8.69 -3.07 17.66
CA GLU A 128 -9.17 -2.59 18.96
C GLU A 128 -8.84 -3.56 20.11
N SER A 129 -8.21 -4.71 19.83
CA SER A 129 -7.83 -5.66 20.87
C SER A 129 -6.78 -5.06 21.83
N ASP A 130 -6.83 -5.45 23.10
CA ASP A 130 -5.93 -4.94 24.16
C ASP A 130 -4.44 -5.12 23.82
N THR A 131 -4.11 -6.13 23.03
CA THR A 131 -2.74 -6.43 22.66
C THR A 131 -2.13 -5.40 21.71
N VAL A 132 -2.91 -4.88 20.75
CA VAL A 132 -2.37 -4.05 19.66
C VAL A 132 -2.83 -2.60 19.70
N CYS A 133 -3.97 -2.29 20.36
CA CYS A 133 -4.60 -0.98 20.29
C CYS A 133 -3.69 0.17 20.75
N ALA A 134 -2.80 -0.08 21.72
CA ALA A 134 -1.87 0.92 22.23
C ALA A 134 -0.76 1.30 21.22
N ASN A 135 -0.48 0.44 20.26
CA ASN A 135 0.59 0.62 19.27
C ASN A 135 0.05 0.96 17.87
N ILE A 136 -1.27 0.82 17.63
CA ILE A 136 -1.87 1.14 16.34
C ILE A 136 -2.33 2.60 16.31
N LYS A 137 -1.91 3.34 15.28
CA LYS A 137 -2.35 4.70 14.97
C LYS A 137 -3.12 4.70 13.65
N LEU A 138 -4.44 4.89 13.72
CA LEU A 138 -5.32 5.05 12.56
C LEU A 138 -5.51 6.53 12.27
N LEU A 139 -4.86 7.06 11.25
CA LEU A 139 -4.89 8.49 10.93
C LEU A 139 -6.01 8.86 9.96
N GLY A 140 -6.66 7.86 9.33
CA GLY A 140 -7.66 8.13 8.30
C GLY A 140 -7.05 8.67 7.02
N PHE A 141 -7.83 9.49 6.30
CA PHE A 141 -7.33 10.21 5.13
C PHE A 141 -6.42 11.35 5.59
N VAL A 142 -5.25 11.45 5.00
CA VAL A 142 -4.28 12.53 5.22
C VAL A 142 -3.96 13.23 3.91
N GLU A 143 -3.63 14.50 3.98
CA GLU A 143 -3.22 15.28 2.81
C GLU A 143 -1.90 14.75 2.22
N ARG A 144 -1.71 14.94 0.92
CA ARG A 144 -0.58 14.35 0.18
C ARG A 144 0.77 14.73 0.78
N THR A 145 1.00 15.99 1.11
CA THR A 145 2.25 16.47 1.71
C THR A 145 2.47 15.88 3.11
N GLU A 146 1.42 15.76 3.90
CA GLU A 146 1.48 15.09 5.21
C GLU A 146 1.81 13.60 5.06
N GLN A 147 1.18 12.92 4.09
CA GLN A 147 1.45 11.52 3.77
C GLN A 147 2.93 11.29 3.44
N LEU A 148 3.51 12.15 2.61
CA LEU A 148 4.92 12.07 2.24
C LEU A 148 5.84 12.39 3.43
N ALA A 149 5.48 13.34 4.29
CA ALA A 149 6.20 13.64 5.52
C ALA A 149 6.19 12.45 6.49
N ILE A 150 5.02 11.79 6.67
CA ILE A 150 4.92 10.55 7.46
C ILE A 150 5.79 9.46 6.83
N MET A 151 5.72 9.28 5.51
CA MET A 151 6.49 8.26 4.79
C MET A 151 8.01 8.50 4.93
N LYS A 152 8.45 9.74 4.78
CA LYS A 152 9.85 10.16 4.91
C LYS A 152 10.41 9.83 6.29
N ASN A 153 9.63 10.00 7.36
CA ASN A 153 10.04 9.81 8.75
C ASN A 153 9.79 8.38 9.28
N ALA A 154 9.13 7.50 8.52
CA ALA A 154 8.92 6.10 8.90
C ALA A 154 10.26 5.34 8.92
N GLN A 155 10.38 4.33 9.78
CA GLN A 155 11.53 3.42 9.79
C GLN A 155 11.57 2.62 8.49
N PHE A 156 10.44 2.06 8.12
CA PHE A 156 10.21 1.42 6.83
C PHE A 156 8.70 1.41 6.51
N ILE A 157 8.37 1.01 5.30
CA ILE A 157 7.01 0.96 4.78
C ILE A 157 6.62 -0.49 4.56
N VAL A 158 5.34 -0.83 4.76
CA VAL A 158 4.83 -2.17 4.48
C VAL A 158 3.72 -2.09 3.43
N GLN A 159 3.83 -2.95 2.40
CA GLN A 159 2.84 -3.15 1.34
C GLN A 159 2.42 -4.62 1.32
N PRO A 160 1.40 -5.03 2.10
CA PRO A 160 1.03 -6.43 2.26
C PRO A 160 0.02 -6.93 1.21
N SER A 161 -0.21 -6.18 0.15
CA SER A 161 -1.27 -6.40 -0.83
C SER A 161 -1.25 -7.80 -1.45
N LEU A 162 -2.44 -8.36 -1.69
CA LEU A 162 -2.64 -9.62 -2.42
C LEU A 162 -2.71 -9.43 -3.94
N CYS A 163 -3.02 -8.20 -4.38
CA CYS A 163 -3.19 -7.85 -5.79
C CYS A 163 -2.96 -6.35 -5.99
N GLU A 164 -2.27 -5.99 -7.04
CA GLU A 164 -2.02 -4.60 -7.49
C GLU A 164 -1.97 -4.56 -9.01
N GLY A 165 -2.30 -3.41 -9.59
CA GLY A 165 -1.97 -3.12 -10.99
C GLY A 165 -0.58 -2.51 -11.12
N TRP A 166 -0.27 -1.53 -10.25
CA TRP A 166 1.02 -0.88 -10.04
C TRP A 166 0.96 -0.07 -8.74
N GLY A 167 1.89 -0.29 -7.85
CA GLY A 167 1.88 0.32 -6.52
C GLY A 167 2.43 1.75 -6.51
N THR A 168 1.58 2.78 -6.51
CA THR A 168 2.04 4.18 -6.39
C THR A 168 2.81 4.44 -5.11
N VAL A 169 2.43 3.81 -4.00
CA VAL A 169 3.14 3.91 -2.71
C VAL A 169 4.59 3.44 -2.84
N LEU A 170 4.83 2.38 -3.61
CA LEU A 170 6.19 1.89 -3.83
C LEU A 170 7.03 2.87 -4.66
N GLU A 171 6.42 3.52 -5.66
CA GLU A 171 7.12 4.56 -6.43
C GLU A 171 7.47 5.77 -5.54
N ASP A 172 6.56 6.22 -4.69
CA ASP A 172 6.84 7.27 -3.69
C ASP A 172 7.98 6.88 -2.75
N ALA A 173 7.94 5.64 -2.24
CA ALA A 173 8.96 5.10 -1.35
C ALA A 173 10.35 5.06 -2.02
N LYS A 174 10.41 4.77 -3.33
CA LYS A 174 11.65 4.81 -4.10
C LYS A 174 12.23 6.22 -4.19
N VAL A 175 11.40 7.24 -4.46
CA VAL A 175 11.83 8.65 -4.51
C VAL A 175 12.34 9.11 -3.13
N LEU A 176 11.68 8.67 -2.04
CA LEU A 176 12.09 8.98 -0.67
C LEU A 176 13.21 8.07 -0.14
N ASP A 177 13.75 7.20 -0.98
CA ASP A 177 14.85 6.27 -0.63
C ASP A 177 14.54 5.37 0.57
N LYS A 178 13.27 4.95 0.74
CA LYS A 178 12.79 4.15 1.87
C LYS A 178 12.94 2.65 1.65
N VAL A 179 13.16 1.92 2.74
CA VAL A 179 13.04 0.45 2.75
C VAL A 179 11.56 0.09 2.74
N VAL A 180 11.19 -0.94 1.96
CA VAL A 180 9.82 -1.44 1.87
C VAL A 180 9.79 -2.95 2.10
N LEU A 181 8.98 -3.38 3.07
CA LEU A 181 8.54 -4.77 3.16
C LEU A 181 7.38 -4.95 2.19
N LEU A 182 7.53 -5.85 1.23
CA LEU A 182 6.68 -5.94 0.06
C LEU A 182 6.17 -7.35 -0.12
N SER A 183 4.87 -7.56 -0.24
CA SER A 183 4.31 -8.87 -0.49
C SER A 183 4.85 -9.45 -1.81
N ASN A 184 5.17 -10.74 -1.79
CA ASN A 184 5.77 -11.45 -2.93
C ASN A 184 4.69 -11.82 -3.98
N ILE A 185 4.12 -10.81 -4.63
CA ILE A 185 3.19 -10.96 -5.76
C ILE A 185 3.87 -10.55 -7.07
N PRO A 186 3.40 -11.05 -8.24
CA PRO A 186 4.09 -10.85 -9.52
C PRO A 186 4.39 -9.39 -9.85
N VAL A 187 3.43 -8.49 -9.67
CA VAL A 187 3.63 -7.06 -9.94
C VAL A 187 4.67 -6.43 -9.00
N HIS A 188 4.73 -6.85 -7.74
CA HIS A 188 5.74 -6.37 -6.80
C HIS A 188 7.14 -6.88 -7.13
N GLN A 189 7.25 -8.15 -7.63
CA GLN A 189 8.51 -8.67 -8.16
C GLN A 189 9.00 -7.86 -9.36
N GLU A 190 8.09 -7.40 -10.21
CA GLU A 190 8.38 -6.55 -11.36
C GLU A 190 8.81 -5.13 -10.92
N GLN A 191 8.17 -4.60 -9.88
CA GLN A 191 8.33 -3.22 -9.43
C GLN A 191 9.46 -3.02 -8.41
N GLN A 192 9.93 -4.07 -7.71
CA GLN A 192 10.90 -3.97 -6.63
C GLN A 192 12.24 -3.35 -7.02
N ASN A 193 12.99 -2.88 -6.04
CA ASN A 193 14.39 -2.47 -6.13
C ASN A 193 15.22 -3.08 -4.98
N LYS A 194 16.51 -2.73 -4.91
CA LYS A 194 17.43 -3.22 -3.88
C LYS A 194 17.05 -2.90 -2.41
N LYS A 195 16.09 -1.99 -2.18
CA LYS A 195 15.58 -1.62 -0.85
C LYS A 195 14.28 -2.34 -0.49
N CYS A 196 13.78 -3.19 -1.37
CA CYS A 196 12.62 -4.01 -1.08
C CYS A 196 13.02 -5.34 -0.46
N VAL A 197 12.25 -5.77 0.53
CA VAL A 197 12.33 -7.10 1.13
C VAL A 197 11.01 -7.79 0.89
N LEU A 198 11.04 -8.92 0.17
CA LEU A 198 9.82 -9.67 -0.16
C LEU A 198 9.44 -10.63 0.97
N PHE A 199 8.14 -10.77 1.22
CA PHE A 199 7.57 -11.74 2.14
C PHE A 199 6.33 -12.42 1.53
N ASP A 200 5.97 -13.60 2.02
CA ASP A 200 4.76 -14.30 1.59
C ASP A 200 3.52 -13.57 2.15
N PRO A 201 2.58 -13.08 1.31
CA PRO A 201 1.40 -12.38 1.77
C PRO A 201 0.40 -13.24 2.54
N HIS A 202 0.63 -14.54 2.66
CA HIS A 202 -0.22 -15.51 3.36
C HIS A 202 0.41 -16.03 4.66
N ASP A 203 1.66 -15.59 4.98
CA ASP A 203 2.40 -15.97 6.18
C ASP A 203 2.57 -14.79 7.14
#